data_ed4ccdf5be7039b45773950ee3923808
#
_entry.id   ed4ccdf5be7039b45773950ee3923808
#
_cell.length_a   1.000
_cell.length_b   1.000
_cell.length_c   1.000
_cell.angle_alpha   90.00
_cell.angle_beta   90.00
_cell.angle_gamma   90.00
#
_symmetry.space_group_name_H-M   'P 1'
#
loop_
_entity.id
_entity.type
_entity.pdbx_description
1 polymer ?
#
loop_
_entity_poly.entity_id
_entity_poly.type
_entity_poly.pdbx_seq_one_letter_code
_entity_poly.pdbx_strand_id
1 'polypeptide(L)'
;MDNHPISCYHLGHYFQVDGKQLQEQYKEHISDFNTWDQKAHASNWMVFTKNVSTALSIDETALSNGELYTIVTSKAAKGRKGTIVAMIKGTVAEDIIAVLKKIPERLRKRVQEVTMDMAANMQLTIKRCFVNAHRDRSLSCTEAGL
;
A
#
# COMPACT_ATOMS: atom_id res chain seq x y z
N MET A 1 2.18 23.50 -9.51
CA MET A 1 1.56 22.67 -10.55
C MET A 1 0.90 21.50 -9.85
N ASP A 2 -0.41 21.47 -9.83
CA ASP A 2 -1.15 20.35 -9.28
C ASP A 2 -1.05 19.18 -10.26
N ASN A 3 -0.18 18.22 -9.94
CA ASN A 3 -0.08 16.98 -10.69
C ASN A 3 -1.26 16.07 -10.31
N HIS A 4 -2.44 16.38 -10.85
CA HIS A 4 -3.54 15.44 -10.78
C HIS A 4 -3.28 14.31 -11.78
N PRO A 5 -3.30 13.05 -11.35
CA PRO A 5 -3.14 11.93 -12.28
C PRO A 5 -4.34 11.91 -13.24
N ILE A 6 -4.06 12.03 -14.53
CA ILE A 6 -5.06 11.90 -15.59
C ILE A 6 -4.96 10.49 -16.15
N SER A 7 -6.09 9.78 -16.25
CA SER A 7 -6.10 8.45 -16.85
C SER A 7 -5.90 8.53 -18.37
N CYS A 8 -5.26 7.51 -18.94
CA CYS A 8 -5.11 7.40 -20.40
C CYS A 8 -6.46 7.39 -21.14
N TYR A 9 -7.53 6.95 -20.48
CA TYR A 9 -8.88 7.00 -21.02
C TYR A 9 -9.34 8.46 -21.22
N HIS A 10 -9.16 9.34 -20.24
CA HIS A 10 -9.51 10.74 -20.34
C HIS A 10 -8.64 11.47 -21.37
N LEU A 11 -7.33 11.16 -21.40
CA LEU A 11 -6.43 11.71 -22.41
C LEU A 11 -6.86 11.26 -23.83
N GLY A 12 -7.20 9.97 -23.96
CA GLY A 12 -7.70 9.42 -25.23
C GLY A 12 -8.94 10.15 -25.73
N HIS A 13 -9.90 10.41 -24.84
CA HIS A 13 -11.11 11.16 -25.16
C HIS A 13 -10.80 12.61 -25.57
N TYR A 14 -9.91 13.27 -24.84
CA TYR A 14 -9.54 14.66 -25.10
C TYR A 14 -8.79 14.84 -26.42
N PHE A 15 -7.86 13.93 -26.73
CA PHE A 15 -7.04 13.98 -27.95
C PHE A 15 -7.58 13.13 -29.10
N GLN A 16 -8.75 12.53 -28.96
CA GLN A 16 -9.39 11.65 -29.95
C GLN A 16 -8.50 10.47 -30.39
N VAL A 17 -7.79 9.87 -29.45
CA VAL A 17 -6.98 8.67 -29.64
C VAL A 17 -7.51 7.54 -28.75
N ASP A 18 -7.20 6.29 -29.12
CA ASP A 18 -7.58 5.14 -28.29
C ASP A 18 -6.83 5.17 -26.95
N GLY A 19 -7.57 5.38 -25.85
CA GLY A 19 -7.01 5.45 -24.50
C GLY A 19 -6.35 4.16 -24.06
N LYS A 20 -6.82 3.00 -24.53
CA LYS A 20 -6.23 1.69 -24.23
C LYS A 20 -4.87 1.53 -24.93
N GLN A 21 -4.81 1.88 -26.21
CA GLN A 21 -3.57 1.88 -26.96
C GLN A 21 -2.55 2.86 -26.36
N LEU A 22 -2.99 4.03 -25.94
CA LEU A 22 -2.16 5.01 -25.26
C LEU A 22 -1.58 4.45 -23.94
N GLN A 23 -2.39 3.73 -23.18
CA GLN A 23 -1.95 3.09 -21.94
C GLN A 23 -0.91 1.99 -22.20
N GLU A 24 -1.09 1.17 -23.22
CA GLU A 24 -0.14 0.14 -23.62
C GLU A 24 1.20 0.74 -24.07
N GLN A 25 1.16 1.76 -24.91
CA GLN A 25 2.36 2.47 -25.34
C GLN A 25 3.11 3.14 -24.18
N TYR A 26 2.38 3.78 -23.26
CA TYR A 26 2.99 4.37 -22.06
C TYR A 26 3.70 3.29 -21.23
N LYS A 27 3.03 2.16 -21.02
CA LYS A 27 3.51 1.03 -20.23
C LYS A 27 4.77 0.39 -20.83
N GLU A 28 4.79 0.25 -22.16
CA GLU A 28 5.86 -0.45 -22.87
C GLU A 28 7.09 0.40 -23.18
N HIS A 29 6.89 1.69 -23.45
CA HIS A 29 7.94 2.55 -24.00
C HIS A 29 8.33 3.74 -23.13
N ILE A 30 7.43 4.21 -22.27
CA ILE A 30 7.64 5.46 -21.51
C ILE A 30 7.84 5.19 -20.02
N SER A 31 7.12 4.22 -19.46
CA SER A 31 7.23 3.87 -18.05
C SER A 31 8.31 2.83 -17.80
N ASP A 32 8.82 2.78 -16.57
CA ASP A 32 9.78 1.75 -16.11
C ASP A 32 9.09 0.41 -15.78
N PHE A 33 7.83 0.21 -16.22
CA PHE A 33 7.04 -0.96 -15.84
C PHE A 33 7.70 -2.28 -16.26
N ASN A 34 8.33 -2.33 -17.44
CA ASN A 34 8.95 -3.56 -17.94
C ASN A 34 10.24 -3.92 -17.20
N THR A 35 10.94 -2.94 -16.67
CA THR A 35 12.19 -3.10 -15.90
C THR A 35 11.98 -3.05 -14.40
N TRP A 36 10.73 -2.89 -13.95
CA TRP A 36 10.41 -2.80 -12.54
C TRP A 36 10.67 -4.16 -11.85
N ASP A 37 11.48 -4.12 -10.81
CA ASP A 37 11.95 -5.28 -10.05
C ASP A 37 10.83 -6.09 -9.38
N GLN A 38 9.72 -5.44 -9.02
CA GLN A 38 8.57 -6.09 -8.40
C GLN A 38 7.51 -6.58 -9.39
N LYS A 39 7.69 -6.37 -10.70
CA LYS A 39 6.69 -6.72 -11.72
C LYS A 39 6.18 -8.16 -11.62
N ALA A 40 7.08 -9.11 -11.35
CA ALA A 40 6.75 -10.53 -11.32
C ALA A 40 5.74 -10.93 -10.23
N HIS A 41 5.69 -10.19 -9.13
CA HIS A 41 4.83 -10.49 -7.99
C HIS A 41 3.88 -9.34 -7.60
N ALA A 42 3.87 -8.24 -8.36
CA ALA A 42 3.09 -7.04 -8.05
C ALA A 42 1.57 -7.29 -7.95
N SER A 43 1.04 -8.32 -8.64
CA SER A 43 -0.36 -8.72 -8.53
C SER A 43 -0.72 -9.34 -7.17
N ASN A 44 0.26 -9.88 -6.46
CA ASN A 44 0.07 -10.52 -5.17
C ASN A 44 0.58 -9.66 -4.00
N TRP A 45 1.72 -9.04 -4.17
CA TRP A 45 2.29 -8.17 -3.14
C TRP A 45 3.31 -7.20 -3.71
N MET A 46 3.44 -6.05 -3.06
CA MET A 46 4.46 -5.02 -3.31
C MET A 46 5.02 -4.51 -2.00
N VAL A 47 6.32 -4.18 -1.96
CA VAL A 47 6.98 -3.61 -0.79
C VAL A 47 7.89 -2.46 -1.19
N PHE A 48 7.74 -1.33 -0.52
CA PHE A 48 8.53 -0.11 -0.73
C PHE A 48 9.30 0.24 0.53
N THR A 49 10.45 -0.38 0.73
CA THR A 49 11.27 -0.26 1.95
C THR A 49 11.71 1.16 2.26
N LYS A 50 11.88 2.00 1.23
CA LYS A 50 12.24 3.42 1.37
C LYS A 50 11.16 4.25 2.06
N ASN A 51 9.92 3.79 2.06
CA ASN A 51 8.77 4.50 2.62
C ASN A 51 8.52 4.17 4.09
N VAL A 52 9.27 3.23 4.68
CA VAL A 52 9.14 2.84 6.08
C VAL A 52 9.49 4.01 6.99
N SER A 53 8.54 4.45 7.81
CA SER A 53 8.71 5.48 8.84
C SER A 53 8.60 4.90 10.24
N THR A 54 8.72 5.75 11.25
CA THR A 54 8.55 5.35 12.66
C THR A 54 7.11 5.08 13.05
N ALA A 55 6.15 5.60 12.29
CA ALA A 55 4.72 5.41 12.52
C ALA A 55 4.05 4.89 11.25
N LEU A 56 3.41 3.74 11.35
CA LEU A 56 2.71 3.07 10.25
C LEU A 56 1.21 2.91 10.56
N SER A 57 0.42 2.70 9.53
CA SER A 57 -0.96 2.24 9.64
C SER A 57 -1.13 0.98 8.80
N ILE A 58 -1.88 0.02 9.31
CA ILE A 58 -2.27 -1.20 8.58
C ILE A 58 -3.79 -1.21 8.48
N ASP A 59 -4.30 -1.36 7.28
CA ASP A 59 -5.72 -1.36 6.98
C ASP A 59 -6.07 -2.42 5.94
N GLU A 60 -7.30 -2.92 5.99
CA GLU A 60 -7.85 -3.82 4.99
C GLU A 60 -8.79 -3.04 4.07
N THR A 61 -8.62 -3.20 2.78
CA THR A 61 -9.46 -2.54 1.78
C THR A 61 -9.86 -3.49 0.67
N ALA A 62 -11.10 -3.32 0.21
CA ALA A 62 -11.57 -3.99 -1.00
C ALA A 62 -11.25 -3.10 -2.21
N LEU A 63 -10.53 -3.66 -3.16
CA LEU A 63 -10.32 -3.04 -4.47
C LEU A 63 -11.35 -3.56 -5.49
N SER A 64 -11.16 -3.19 -6.74
CA SER A 64 -12.04 -3.63 -7.83
C SER A 64 -12.24 -5.15 -7.84
N ASN A 65 -13.44 -5.60 -8.17
CA ASN A 65 -13.87 -7.00 -8.21
C ASN A 65 -13.99 -7.71 -6.83
N GLY A 66 -14.06 -6.96 -5.72
CA GLY A 66 -14.23 -7.52 -4.38
C GLY A 66 -12.99 -8.23 -3.82
N GLU A 67 -11.85 -8.09 -4.45
CA GLU A 67 -10.59 -8.59 -3.91
C GLU A 67 -10.15 -7.77 -2.69
N LEU A 68 -9.85 -8.47 -1.60
CA LEU A 68 -9.34 -7.83 -0.37
C LEU A 68 -7.82 -7.70 -0.42
N TYR A 69 -7.35 -6.56 0.03
CA TYR A 69 -5.93 -6.24 0.17
C TYR A 69 -5.64 -5.70 1.56
N THR A 70 -4.50 -6.09 2.10
CA THR A 70 -3.92 -5.45 3.27
C THR A 70 -2.92 -4.39 2.82
N ILE A 71 -3.12 -3.15 3.24
CA ILE A 71 -2.27 -2.02 2.88
C ILE A 71 -1.56 -1.51 4.13
N VAL A 72 -0.24 -1.38 4.04
CA VAL A 72 0.59 -0.76 5.07
C VAL A 72 1.04 0.60 4.58
N THR A 73 0.74 1.63 5.33
CA THR A 73 1.06 3.02 4.98
C THR A 73 1.95 3.69 6.00
N SER A 74 2.74 4.66 5.53
CA SER A 74 3.54 5.55 6.36
C SER A 74 2.72 6.77 6.78
N LYS A 75 2.52 6.97 8.09
CA LYS A 75 1.84 8.15 8.61
C LYS A 75 2.61 9.44 8.33
N ALA A 76 3.94 9.36 8.26
CA ALA A 76 4.79 10.52 8.01
C ALA A 76 4.55 11.14 6.61
N ALA A 77 4.17 10.34 5.63
CA ALA A 77 3.93 10.81 4.27
C ALA A 77 2.57 11.54 4.09
N LYS A 78 1.64 11.40 5.04
CA LYS A 78 0.33 12.10 5.05
C LYS A 78 -0.44 12.01 3.73
N GLY A 79 -0.50 10.82 3.13
CA GLY A 79 -1.20 10.58 1.85
C GLY A 79 -0.47 11.07 0.60
N ARG A 80 0.75 11.58 0.71
CA ARG A 80 1.57 12.03 -0.41
C ARG A 80 2.38 10.88 -1.03
N LYS A 81 3.19 11.19 -2.03
CA LYS A 81 4.15 10.24 -2.60
C LYS A 81 5.01 9.61 -1.51
N GLY A 82 5.14 8.29 -1.53
CA GLY A 82 5.85 7.53 -0.50
C GLY A 82 4.98 7.10 0.68
N THR A 83 3.66 7.23 0.58
CA THR A 83 2.73 6.77 1.64
C THR A 83 2.68 5.24 1.72
N ILE A 84 2.64 4.52 0.59
CA ILE A 84 2.50 3.07 0.60
C ILE A 84 3.84 2.42 0.97
N VAL A 85 3.83 1.61 2.01
CA VAL A 85 4.97 0.79 2.47
C VAL A 85 4.86 -0.62 1.93
N ALA A 86 3.67 -1.21 2.01
CA ALA A 86 3.40 -2.53 1.45
C ALA A 86 1.93 -2.64 1.03
N MET A 87 1.67 -3.47 0.05
CA MET A 87 0.35 -3.85 -0.41
C MET A 87 0.34 -5.34 -0.64
N ILE A 88 -0.55 -6.07 0.01
CA ILE A 88 -0.59 -7.52 0.01
C ILE A 88 -2.01 -7.97 -0.33
N LYS A 89 -2.17 -8.86 -1.31
CA LYS A 89 -3.45 -9.46 -1.63
C LYS A 89 -3.85 -10.44 -0.52
N GLY A 90 -5.07 -10.29 -0.01
CA GLY A 90 -5.61 -11.08 1.07
C GLY A 90 -5.39 -10.46 2.46
N THR A 91 -5.92 -11.16 3.46
CA THR A 91 -5.96 -10.74 4.87
C THR A 91 -5.43 -11.81 5.81
N VAL A 92 -4.78 -12.86 5.27
CA VAL A 92 -4.22 -13.95 6.05
C VAL A 92 -2.93 -13.50 6.74
N ALA A 93 -2.87 -13.61 8.06
CA ALA A 93 -1.75 -13.10 8.86
C ALA A 93 -0.40 -13.67 8.45
N GLU A 94 -0.33 -14.95 8.12
CA GLU A 94 0.90 -15.63 7.71
C GLU A 94 1.46 -15.05 6.41
N ASP A 95 0.61 -14.79 5.43
CA ASP A 95 0.99 -14.21 4.13
C ASP A 95 1.49 -12.77 4.32
N ILE A 96 0.79 -12.00 5.15
CA ILE A 96 1.17 -10.62 5.48
C ILE A 96 2.53 -10.61 6.19
N ILE A 97 2.73 -11.49 7.16
CA ILE A 97 3.99 -11.63 7.90
C ILE A 97 5.13 -12.01 6.96
N ALA A 98 4.91 -12.96 6.04
CA ALA A 98 5.92 -13.39 5.08
C ALA A 98 6.38 -12.24 4.18
N VAL A 99 5.45 -11.41 3.73
CA VAL A 99 5.77 -10.22 2.91
C VAL A 99 6.46 -9.13 3.73
N LEU A 100 5.94 -8.80 4.92
CA LEU A 100 6.53 -7.75 5.77
C LEU A 100 7.93 -8.11 6.26
N LYS A 101 8.25 -9.40 6.41
CA LYS A 101 9.61 -9.87 6.75
C LYS A 101 10.63 -9.62 5.63
N LYS A 102 10.19 -9.35 4.39
CA LYS A 102 11.08 -8.90 3.30
C LYS A 102 11.62 -7.48 3.54
N ILE A 103 10.96 -6.70 4.38
CA ILE A 103 11.50 -5.42 4.86
C ILE A 103 12.68 -5.75 5.79
N PRO A 104 13.87 -5.16 5.56
CA PRO A 104 15.04 -5.38 6.40
C PRO A 104 14.73 -5.18 7.89
N GLU A 105 15.23 -6.06 8.75
CA GLU A 105 14.96 -6.04 10.19
C GLU A 105 15.32 -4.69 10.83
N ARG A 106 16.41 -4.08 10.37
CA ARG A 106 16.84 -2.76 10.81
C ARG A 106 15.75 -1.70 10.64
N LEU A 107 15.01 -1.74 9.52
CA LEU A 107 13.91 -0.81 9.25
C LEU A 107 12.68 -1.16 10.09
N ARG A 108 12.36 -2.44 10.23
CA ARG A 108 11.23 -2.89 11.06
C ARG A 108 11.42 -2.53 12.55
N LYS A 109 12.63 -2.60 13.06
CA LYS A 109 12.97 -2.19 14.46
C LYS A 109 12.85 -0.67 14.70
N ARG A 110 12.88 0.15 13.66
CA ARG A 110 12.67 1.61 13.77
C ARG A 110 11.23 2.01 13.93
N VAL A 111 10.30 1.11 13.61
CA VAL A 111 8.86 1.36 13.75
C VAL A 111 8.53 1.37 15.23
N GLN A 112 7.98 2.49 15.70
CA GLN A 112 7.62 2.74 17.10
C GLN A 112 6.12 2.69 17.33
N GLU A 113 5.34 2.97 16.30
CA GLU A 113 3.88 3.04 16.36
C GLU A 113 3.27 2.32 15.16
N VAL A 114 2.27 1.49 15.41
CA VAL A 114 1.43 0.90 14.35
C VAL A 114 -0.03 1.05 14.74
N THR A 115 -0.75 1.85 13.96
CA THR A 115 -2.21 1.96 14.05
C THR A 115 -2.85 0.87 13.19
N MET A 116 -3.88 0.23 13.70
CA MET A 116 -4.61 -0.83 13.01
C MET A 116 -6.07 -0.85 13.42
N ASP A 117 -6.93 -1.42 12.60
CA ASP A 117 -8.25 -1.85 13.04
C ASP A 117 -8.16 -3.11 13.92
N MET A 118 -9.17 -3.37 14.73
CA MET A 118 -9.15 -4.32 15.85
C MET A 118 -9.14 -5.82 15.45
N ALA A 119 -8.84 -6.17 14.21
CA ALA A 119 -8.77 -7.55 13.76
C ALA A 119 -7.65 -8.34 14.48
N ALA A 120 -7.99 -9.50 15.04
CA ALA A 120 -7.04 -10.36 15.76
C ALA A 120 -5.82 -10.76 14.90
N ASN A 121 -6.02 -10.93 13.59
CA ASN A 121 -4.97 -11.25 12.62
C ASN A 121 -3.89 -10.16 12.53
N MET A 122 -4.29 -8.89 12.63
CA MET A 122 -3.38 -7.77 12.58
C MET A 122 -2.51 -7.66 13.82
N GLN A 123 -3.04 -8.04 15.00
CA GLN A 123 -2.27 -8.06 16.24
C GLN A 123 -1.10 -9.03 16.17
N LEU A 124 -1.32 -10.22 15.59
CA LEU A 124 -0.27 -11.23 15.41
C LEU A 124 0.81 -10.70 14.46
N THR A 125 0.39 -10.08 13.36
CA THR A 125 1.28 -9.48 12.36
C THR A 125 2.20 -8.44 12.98
N ILE A 126 1.65 -7.50 13.76
CA ILE A 126 2.44 -6.45 14.41
C ILE A 126 3.44 -7.06 15.40
N LYS A 127 2.99 -7.97 16.26
CA LYS A 127 3.84 -8.61 17.25
C LYS A 127 5.03 -9.34 16.63
N ARG A 128 4.85 -9.96 15.47
CA ARG A 128 5.90 -10.73 14.78
C ARG A 128 6.80 -9.88 13.87
N CYS A 129 6.28 -8.78 13.34
CA CYS A 129 7.01 -7.96 12.37
C CYS A 129 7.65 -6.73 12.97
N PHE A 130 7.00 -6.09 13.95
CA PHE A 130 7.39 -4.81 14.53
C PHE A 130 7.53 -4.89 16.05
N VAL A 131 8.58 -5.56 16.49
CA VAL A 131 8.80 -5.89 17.92
C VAL A 131 8.88 -4.68 18.85
N ASN A 132 9.29 -3.52 18.34
CA ASN A 132 9.42 -2.27 19.12
C ASN A 132 8.19 -1.36 19.01
N ALA A 133 7.18 -1.75 18.24
CA ALA A 133 6.02 -0.89 18.00
C ALA A 133 5.02 -0.92 19.16
N HIS A 134 4.65 0.26 19.63
CA HIS A 134 3.46 0.45 20.45
C HIS A 134 2.21 0.36 19.55
N ARG A 135 1.19 -0.32 20.06
CA ARG A 135 -0.07 -0.49 19.36
C ARG A 135 -0.98 0.65 19.67
N ASP A 136 -1.33 1.44 18.68
CA ASP A 136 -2.39 2.42 18.79
C ASP A 136 -3.64 1.84 18.13
N ARG A 137 -4.76 1.82 18.89
CA ARG A 137 -6.05 1.38 18.36
C ARG A 137 -6.69 2.59 17.73
N SER A 138 -6.87 2.59 16.42
CA SER A 138 -7.78 3.56 15.81
C SER A 138 -9.19 3.20 16.25
N LEU A 139 -9.74 4.01 17.13
CA LEU A 139 -11.19 4.08 17.28
C LEU A 139 -11.70 4.64 15.95
N SER A 140 -12.37 3.83 15.17
CA SER A 140 -13.19 4.34 14.07
C SER A 140 -14.20 5.29 14.68
N CYS A 141 -14.00 6.59 14.48
CA CYS A 141 -15.01 7.58 14.76
C CYS A 141 -16.16 7.42 13.77
N THR A 142 -17.05 6.48 14.03
CA THR A 142 -18.42 6.48 13.57
C THR A 142 -19.31 6.77 14.77
N GLU A 143 -19.24 8.02 15.27
CA GLU A 143 -20.33 8.63 16.01
C GLU A 143 -20.31 10.12 15.77
N ALA A 144 -20.85 10.54 14.63
CA ALA A 144 -21.52 11.82 14.53
C ALA A 144 -23.01 11.50 14.43
N GLY A 145 -23.58 11.07 15.51
CA GLY A 145 -25.00 11.10 15.77
C GLY A 145 -25.34 12.42 16.47
N LEU A 146 -26.32 13.09 15.91
CA LEU A 146 -27.09 14.27 16.33
C LEU A 146 -26.58 15.57 15.81
#